data_e525321d5802f6f951a5a09e983489be
#
_entry.id   e525321d5802f6f951a5a09e983489be
#
_cell.length_a   1.000
_cell.length_b   1.000
_cell.length_c   1.000
_cell.angle_alpha   90.00
_cell.angle_beta   90.00
_cell.angle_gamma   90.00
#
_symmetry.space_group_name_H-M   'P 1'
#
loop_
_entity.id
_entity.type
_entity.pdbx_description
1 polymer ?
#
loop_
_entity_poly.entity_id
_entity_poly.type
_entity_poly.pdbx_seq_one_letter_code
_entity_poly.pdbx_strand_id
1 'polypeptide(L)'
;MPHHDGSELYVSDAAPKIGDKVVLRVRVPKSYTFAKSFVRLYHDGEPRSFELTLEKSGATESWWAVKVKIENLSTQYRFVFVDVDKYEWLNAAGFHDHDVHSNNDFQIVAIPAYPDWIRSSVFYQVFPDRFAKSSTKRPIPEWAQARQWNELPTVGSKVTGTELFGGDLTGVEEHLDYVTDLGVNGIYFTPFFPARSNHRYDASSFTEVDPVLGGDKAMFKLVTAAKKRKIRLLGDLTSNHCGAGHPWLAKAQRNKKSKEREYFYWDKSVKHGYVGWWGLASLPKLNFHSKALRKEMYEGKNSIVKQWLSPKYGMAGWRIDVGNMTGRLGADDMHDEVMHGIRKAMDQVKPDAWLVAENGDFIASDLNGFGWHGAMNYQGFMRPVWNWINLNTTIGGGFQGLPFSMPKINGKQLVESMKSFNGSIPWRSLVASMVLLDSHDTARMRTVVLGDKKLHLTAMTLLLTYPGVPSIFAGDEIGLEGSSGEDSRRTMNWEDQSSWDLAFLSEVKELISIRKKHDALINGGLRWVLVEDDCLAFLRESKKETILVFISRGAVNTKIDVSKLGYIVKKSLYGVLGDGSIISVNTDKPTQGLWVLESSQKLSG
;
A
#
# COMPACT_ATOMS: atom_id res chain seq x y z
N MET A 1 -28.63 3.57 3.05
CA MET A 1 -28.26 2.22 3.50
C MET A 1 -27.46 2.32 4.81
N PRO A 2 -27.60 1.37 5.74
CA PRO A 2 -26.75 1.26 6.91
C PRO A 2 -25.26 1.28 6.54
N HIS A 3 -24.43 1.80 7.44
CA HIS A 3 -22.99 1.93 7.19
C HIS A 3 -22.14 1.63 8.42
N HIS A 4 -21.07 0.90 8.18
CA HIS A 4 -19.95 0.60 9.07
C HIS A 4 -18.72 0.31 8.21
N ASP A 5 -17.52 0.70 8.67
CA ASP A 5 -16.27 0.48 7.92
C ASP A 5 -15.11 -0.07 8.76
N GLY A 6 -15.34 -0.29 10.06
CA GLY A 6 -14.30 -0.77 10.99
C GLY A 6 -13.38 0.34 11.54
N SER A 7 -13.57 1.60 11.13
CA SER A 7 -12.76 2.73 11.63
C SER A 7 -13.10 3.12 13.07
N GLU A 8 -12.33 4.05 13.63
CA GLU A 8 -12.45 4.53 15.02
C GLU A 8 -13.80 5.21 15.35
N LEU A 9 -14.59 5.59 14.35
CA LEU A 9 -15.97 6.05 14.58
C LEU A 9 -16.90 4.90 14.98
N TYR A 10 -16.65 3.72 14.43
CA TYR A 10 -17.52 2.55 14.55
C TYR A 10 -16.99 1.49 15.53
N VAL A 11 -15.69 1.43 15.73
CA VAL A 11 -15.02 0.49 16.65
C VAL A 11 -14.30 1.28 17.71
N SER A 12 -14.70 1.12 18.97
CA SER A 12 -14.17 1.93 20.08
C SER A 12 -12.69 1.70 20.37
N ASP A 13 -12.18 0.53 20.04
CA ASP A 13 -10.77 0.16 20.16
C ASP A 13 -10.38 -0.76 18.98
N ALA A 14 -9.48 -0.28 18.13
CA ALA A 14 -8.99 -1.02 16.96
C ALA A 14 -7.86 -2.02 17.29
N ALA A 15 -7.35 -2.03 18.53
CA ALA A 15 -6.25 -2.90 18.98
C ALA A 15 -6.49 -3.43 20.39
N PRO A 16 -7.65 -4.06 20.66
CA PRO A 16 -8.01 -4.53 21.97
C PRO A 16 -7.12 -5.71 22.40
N LYS A 17 -7.08 -5.96 23.69
CA LYS A 17 -6.53 -7.19 24.26
C LYS A 17 -7.63 -8.24 24.42
N ILE A 18 -7.24 -9.51 24.51
CA ILE A 18 -8.17 -10.57 24.91
C ILE A 18 -8.78 -10.24 26.27
N GLY A 19 -10.10 -10.31 26.36
CA GLY A 19 -10.89 -9.97 27.54
C GLY A 19 -11.44 -8.55 27.54
N ASP A 20 -10.94 -7.65 26.70
CA ASP A 20 -11.44 -6.28 26.60
C ASP A 20 -12.86 -6.26 26.02
N LYS A 21 -13.60 -5.20 26.38
CA LYS A 21 -14.93 -4.93 25.86
C LYS A 21 -14.86 -3.82 24.83
N VAL A 22 -15.25 -4.12 23.60
CA VAL A 22 -15.29 -3.19 22.46
C VAL A 22 -16.74 -2.81 22.16
N VAL A 23 -16.98 -1.53 21.87
CA VAL A 23 -18.27 -1.06 21.36
C VAL A 23 -18.23 -1.06 19.85
N LEU A 24 -19.15 -1.81 19.24
CA LEU A 24 -19.40 -1.83 17.78
C LEU A 24 -20.62 -0.97 17.48
N ARG A 25 -20.49 -0.08 16.50
CA ARG A 25 -21.52 0.86 16.09
C ARG A 25 -21.90 0.66 14.64
N VAL A 26 -23.14 0.94 14.32
CA VAL A 26 -23.59 1.06 12.94
C VAL A 26 -24.44 2.32 12.80
N ARG A 27 -24.25 3.04 11.72
CA ARG A 27 -25.01 4.23 11.36
C ARG A 27 -26.13 3.84 10.41
N VAL A 28 -27.37 4.24 10.71
CA VAL A 28 -28.56 3.87 9.97
C VAL A 28 -29.32 5.14 9.56
N PRO A 29 -29.55 5.39 8.25
CA PRO A 29 -30.38 6.48 7.79
C PRO A 29 -31.81 6.37 8.32
N LYS A 30 -32.47 7.49 8.63
CA LYS A 30 -33.87 7.52 9.08
C LYS A 30 -34.87 6.96 8.07
N SER A 31 -34.51 6.96 6.79
CA SER A 31 -35.31 6.36 5.71
C SER A 31 -35.24 4.84 5.65
N TYR A 32 -34.34 4.20 6.41
CA TYR A 32 -34.21 2.74 6.46
C TYR A 32 -34.89 2.20 7.74
N THR A 33 -35.85 1.32 7.57
CA THR A 33 -36.66 0.73 8.65
C THR A 33 -36.32 -0.75 8.87
N PHE A 34 -36.40 -1.18 10.12
CA PHE A 34 -36.21 -2.58 10.54
C PHE A 34 -36.86 -2.75 11.93
N ALA A 35 -37.25 -3.98 12.26
CA ALA A 35 -37.84 -4.30 13.56
C ALA A 35 -36.76 -4.54 14.63
N LYS A 36 -35.70 -5.26 14.28
CA LYS A 36 -34.54 -5.57 15.15
C LYS A 36 -33.25 -5.56 14.38
N SER A 37 -32.15 -5.32 15.10
CA SER A 37 -30.80 -5.39 14.52
C SER A 37 -29.82 -6.04 15.48
N PHE A 38 -28.86 -6.79 14.93
CA PHE A 38 -27.89 -7.55 15.71
C PHE A 38 -26.49 -7.43 15.09
N VAL A 39 -25.47 -7.58 15.93
CA VAL A 39 -24.13 -8.00 15.50
C VAL A 39 -24.04 -9.50 15.66
N ARG A 40 -23.70 -10.19 14.57
CA ARG A 40 -23.34 -11.60 14.59
C ARG A 40 -21.81 -11.70 14.53
N LEU A 41 -21.20 -12.33 15.52
CA LEU A 41 -19.76 -12.58 15.57
C LEU A 41 -19.47 -14.07 15.84
N TYR A 42 -18.25 -14.50 15.56
CA TYR A 42 -17.81 -15.86 15.83
C TYR A 42 -17.01 -15.93 17.14
N HIS A 43 -17.31 -16.94 17.95
CA HIS A 43 -16.56 -17.32 19.13
C HIS A 43 -16.23 -18.81 19.04
N ASP A 44 -14.94 -19.14 18.99
CA ASP A 44 -14.46 -20.51 18.79
C ASP A 44 -15.09 -21.25 17.61
N GLY A 45 -15.32 -20.51 16.51
CA GLY A 45 -15.96 -21.05 15.31
C GLY A 45 -17.49 -21.04 15.32
N GLU A 46 -18.14 -20.74 16.46
CA GLU A 46 -19.60 -20.73 16.59
C GLU A 46 -20.17 -19.31 16.54
N PRO A 47 -21.24 -19.06 15.77
CA PRO A 47 -21.85 -17.75 15.67
C PRO A 47 -22.65 -17.41 16.94
N ARG A 48 -22.48 -16.18 17.42
CA ARG A 48 -23.27 -15.57 18.49
C ARG A 48 -23.83 -14.23 18.02
N SER A 49 -25.08 -13.93 18.36
CA SER A 49 -25.72 -12.67 18.02
C SER A 49 -25.99 -11.83 19.25
N PHE A 50 -25.75 -10.53 19.12
CA PHE A 50 -25.95 -9.54 20.18
C PHE A 50 -26.83 -8.42 19.63
N GLU A 51 -27.95 -8.14 20.29
CA GLU A 51 -28.90 -7.10 19.86
C GLU A 51 -28.29 -5.71 20.02
N LEU A 52 -28.46 -4.88 18.99
CA LEU A 52 -28.06 -3.47 18.99
C LEU A 52 -29.10 -2.61 19.70
N THR A 53 -28.62 -1.60 20.44
CA THR A 53 -29.47 -0.60 21.05
C THR A 53 -29.22 0.76 20.45
N LEU A 54 -30.23 1.62 20.43
CA LEU A 54 -30.09 2.99 19.96
C LEU A 54 -29.15 3.74 20.92
N GLU A 55 -28.02 4.24 20.41
CA GLU A 55 -27.03 5.02 21.16
C GLU A 55 -27.32 6.53 21.05
N LYS A 56 -27.63 7.00 19.85
CA LYS A 56 -27.95 8.42 19.58
C LYS A 56 -28.75 8.56 18.30
N SER A 57 -29.50 9.65 18.18
CA SER A 57 -30.38 9.91 17.05
C SER A 57 -30.27 11.37 16.58
N GLY A 58 -30.23 11.58 15.27
CA GLY A 58 -30.27 12.87 14.61
C GLY A 58 -31.44 12.99 13.65
N ALA A 59 -31.49 14.08 12.90
CA ALA A 59 -32.56 14.33 11.92
C ALA A 59 -32.49 13.38 10.72
N THR A 60 -31.31 13.05 10.22
CA THR A 60 -31.11 12.25 9.00
C THR A 60 -30.74 10.80 9.30
N GLU A 61 -30.11 10.51 10.43
CA GLU A 61 -29.57 9.19 10.76
C GLU A 61 -29.58 8.91 12.27
N SER A 62 -29.49 7.64 12.61
CA SER A 62 -29.37 7.13 13.98
C SER A 62 -28.14 6.23 14.10
N TRP A 63 -27.56 6.19 15.30
CA TRP A 63 -26.45 5.32 15.64
C TRP A 63 -26.93 4.24 16.60
N TRP A 64 -26.64 3.02 16.22
CA TRP A 64 -26.95 1.83 16.98
C TRP A 64 -25.65 1.18 17.44
N ALA A 65 -25.63 0.65 18.66
CA ALA A 65 -24.40 0.15 19.26
C ALA A 65 -24.66 -1.11 20.09
N VAL A 66 -23.60 -1.90 20.22
CA VAL A 66 -23.54 -3.01 21.16
C VAL A 66 -22.13 -3.14 21.72
N LYS A 67 -22.03 -3.58 22.98
CA LYS A 67 -20.76 -3.85 23.63
C LYS A 67 -20.49 -5.34 23.63
N VAL A 68 -19.41 -5.77 23.00
CA VAL A 68 -18.98 -7.17 22.89
C VAL A 68 -17.64 -7.39 23.59
N LYS A 69 -17.44 -8.57 24.14
CA LYS A 69 -16.16 -9.01 24.72
C LYS A 69 -15.31 -9.66 23.63
N ILE A 70 -14.04 -9.30 23.54
CA ILE A 70 -13.08 -9.91 22.61
C ILE A 70 -12.47 -11.15 23.28
N GLU A 71 -12.79 -12.31 22.76
CA GLU A 71 -12.37 -13.60 23.32
C GLU A 71 -11.44 -14.39 22.38
N ASN A 72 -11.40 -14.03 21.09
CA ASN A 72 -10.52 -14.62 20.09
C ASN A 72 -9.45 -13.63 19.60
N LEU A 73 -8.29 -14.14 19.18
CA LEU A 73 -7.22 -13.31 18.59
C LEU A 73 -7.67 -12.58 17.33
N SER A 74 -8.53 -13.21 16.52
CA SER A 74 -9.24 -12.59 15.40
C SER A 74 -10.73 -12.82 15.60
N THR A 75 -11.51 -11.75 15.63
CA THR A 75 -12.96 -11.78 15.78
C THR A 75 -13.59 -11.24 14.51
N GLN A 76 -14.20 -12.12 13.72
CA GLN A 76 -15.01 -11.77 12.56
C GLN A 76 -16.43 -11.42 12.98
N TYR A 77 -17.01 -10.38 12.38
CA TYR A 77 -18.38 -9.96 12.68
C TYR A 77 -19.05 -9.27 11.50
N ARG A 78 -20.39 -9.31 11.50
CA ARG A 78 -21.27 -8.58 10.55
C ARG A 78 -22.52 -8.11 11.27
N PHE A 79 -23.22 -7.18 10.65
CA PHE A 79 -24.52 -6.73 11.14
C PHE A 79 -25.65 -7.42 10.38
N VAL A 80 -26.79 -7.64 11.07
CA VAL A 80 -28.03 -8.10 10.46
C VAL A 80 -29.17 -7.19 10.90
N PHE A 81 -30.01 -6.82 9.95
CA PHE A 81 -31.22 -6.05 10.15
C PHE A 81 -32.41 -6.95 9.78
N VAL A 82 -33.35 -7.10 10.70
CA VAL A 82 -34.47 -8.05 10.59
C VAL A 82 -35.76 -7.26 10.60
N ASP A 83 -36.66 -7.56 9.68
CA ASP A 83 -38.05 -7.12 9.64
C ASP A 83 -38.98 -8.33 9.65
N VAL A 84 -40.29 -8.12 9.45
CA VAL A 84 -41.30 -9.18 9.58
C VAL A 84 -41.05 -10.33 8.59
N ASP A 85 -40.69 -10.00 7.35
CA ASP A 85 -40.59 -10.92 6.23
C ASP A 85 -39.22 -10.96 5.53
N LYS A 86 -38.22 -10.18 6.03
CA LYS A 86 -36.89 -10.11 5.45
C LYS A 86 -35.81 -9.91 6.48
N TYR A 87 -34.59 -10.26 6.10
CA TYR A 87 -33.38 -9.86 6.78
C TYR A 87 -32.30 -9.45 5.77
N GLU A 88 -31.45 -8.53 6.19
CA GLU A 88 -30.41 -7.97 5.34
C GLU A 88 -29.09 -7.92 6.11
N TRP A 89 -27.98 -8.19 5.42
CA TRP A 89 -26.65 -8.24 6.00
C TRP A 89 -25.82 -7.01 5.64
N LEU A 90 -25.01 -6.55 6.56
CA LEU A 90 -23.93 -5.58 6.31
C LEU A 90 -22.61 -6.18 6.73
N ASN A 91 -21.70 -6.36 5.76
CA ASN A 91 -20.31 -6.74 5.96
C ASN A 91 -19.37 -5.72 5.28
N ALA A 92 -18.05 -5.98 5.27
CA ALA A 92 -17.08 -5.04 4.71
C ALA A 92 -17.14 -4.92 3.18
N ALA A 93 -17.73 -5.88 2.47
CA ALA A 93 -18.00 -5.77 1.03
C ALA A 93 -19.27 -4.97 0.70
N GLY A 94 -20.19 -4.81 1.66
CA GLY A 94 -21.39 -4.01 1.45
C GLY A 94 -22.63 -4.50 2.15
N PHE A 95 -23.78 -4.07 1.61
CA PHE A 95 -25.11 -4.38 2.11
C PHE A 95 -25.79 -5.40 1.18
N HIS A 96 -26.37 -6.45 1.74
CA HIS A 96 -26.86 -7.62 1.00
C HIS A 96 -28.25 -8.03 1.49
N ASP A 97 -29.15 -8.36 0.55
CA ASP A 97 -30.51 -8.88 0.77
C ASP A 97 -30.58 -10.41 0.76
N HIS A 98 -29.45 -11.08 0.78
CA HIS A 98 -29.27 -12.53 0.74
C HIS A 98 -28.13 -12.97 1.65
N ASP A 99 -28.04 -14.28 1.94
CA ASP A 99 -26.95 -14.84 2.71
C ASP A 99 -25.60 -14.68 2.00
N VAL A 100 -24.59 -14.25 2.74
CA VAL A 100 -23.24 -14.02 2.24
C VAL A 100 -22.21 -14.80 3.04
N HIS A 101 -21.11 -15.17 2.38
CA HIS A 101 -20.00 -15.86 3.03
C HIS A 101 -19.26 -14.93 4.01
N SER A 102 -18.61 -15.52 5.03
CA SER A 102 -17.89 -14.77 6.07
C SER A 102 -16.53 -14.18 5.64
N ASN A 103 -16.07 -14.46 4.41
CA ASN A 103 -14.75 -13.97 3.93
C ASN A 103 -14.60 -12.45 3.97
N ASN A 104 -15.72 -11.74 3.83
CA ASN A 104 -15.76 -10.28 3.87
C ASN A 104 -16.43 -9.75 5.15
N ASP A 105 -16.44 -10.51 6.23
CA ASP A 105 -16.86 -10.00 7.53
C ASP A 105 -15.87 -8.97 8.03
N PHE A 106 -16.35 -7.95 8.74
CA PHE A 106 -15.47 -7.06 9.48
C PHE A 106 -14.63 -7.84 10.47
N GLN A 107 -13.41 -7.36 10.74
CA GLN A 107 -12.47 -8.07 11.61
C GLN A 107 -11.87 -7.15 12.66
N ILE A 108 -11.82 -7.64 13.91
CA ILE A 108 -11.03 -7.06 14.99
C ILE A 108 -9.93 -8.07 15.35
N VAL A 109 -8.70 -7.60 15.44
CA VAL A 109 -7.55 -8.42 15.77
C VAL A 109 -6.96 -7.97 17.10
N ALA A 110 -6.95 -8.87 18.09
CA ALA A 110 -6.50 -8.62 19.45
C ALA A 110 -4.97 -8.77 19.59
N ILE A 111 -4.25 -7.87 18.94
CA ILE A 111 -2.79 -7.77 18.95
C ILE A 111 -2.37 -6.31 19.19
N PRO A 112 -1.10 -6.04 19.57
CA PRO A 112 -0.60 -4.69 19.74
C PRO A 112 -0.90 -3.78 18.56
N ALA A 113 -1.12 -2.49 18.81
CA ALA A 113 -1.35 -1.49 17.78
C ALA A 113 -0.17 -1.41 16.81
N TYR A 114 -0.46 -1.12 15.53
CA TYR A 114 0.58 -0.82 14.55
C TYR A 114 1.17 0.58 14.83
N PRO A 115 2.38 0.87 14.36
CA PRO A 115 2.99 2.18 14.58
C PRO A 115 2.12 3.32 14.01
N ASP A 116 1.74 4.29 14.84
CA ASP A 116 0.83 5.39 14.45
C ASP A 116 1.37 6.25 13.32
N TRP A 117 2.70 6.40 13.25
CA TRP A 117 3.33 7.23 12.24
C TRP A 117 3.06 6.77 10.81
N ILE A 118 2.71 5.50 10.58
CA ILE A 118 2.43 4.93 9.26
C ILE A 118 1.29 5.71 8.59
N ARG A 119 0.19 5.95 9.31
CA ARG A 119 -1.03 6.58 8.78
C ARG A 119 -0.81 8.01 8.29
N SER A 120 0.07 8.76 8.96
CA SER A 120 0.40 10.14 8.60
C SER A 120 1.54 10.25 7.58
N SER A 121 2.04 9.12 7.08
CA SER A 121 3.14 9.10 6.13
C SER A 121 2.65 9.16 4.68
N VAL A 122 3.47 9.80 3.86
CA VAL A 122 3.45 9.73 2.40
C VAL A 122 4.85 9.30 1.98
N PHE A 123 4.96 8.17 1.29
CA PHE A 123 6.22 7.61 0.84
C PHE A 123 6.57 8.04 -0.58
N TYR A 124 7.85 8.11 -0.84
CA TYR A 124 8.43 8.36 -2.14
C TYR A 124 9.33 7.18 -2.51
N GLN A 125 8.95 6.45 -3.55
CA GLN A 125 9.71 5.30 -4.00
C GLN A 125 10.91 5.74 -4.82
N VAL A 126 12.10 5.35 -4.40
CA VAL A 126 13.36 5.68 -5.07
C VAL A 126 14.02 4.42 -5.61
N PHE A 127 14.29 4.43 -6.93
CA PHE A 127 15.18 3.48 -7.59
C PHE A 127 16.59 4.09 -7.60
N PRO A 128 17.54 3.61 -6.77
CA PRO A 128 18.78 4.35 -6.50
C PRO A 128 19.62 4.71 -7.73
N ASP A 129 19.72 3.80 -8.70
CA ASP A 129 20.47 4.03 -9.95
C ASP A 129 19.88 5.11 -10.86
N ARG A 130 18.62 5.53 -10.62
CA ARG A 130 17.85 6.39 -11.55
C ARG A 130 17.36 7.69 -10.95
N PHE A 131 17.49 7.87 -9.64
CA PHE A 131 16.95 9.06 -8.96
C PHE A 131 17.88 10.26 -9.08
N ALA A 132 19.12 10.14 -8.58
CA ALA A 132 20.09 11.24 -8.65
C ALA A 132 21.53 10.69 -8.63
N LYS A 133 22.39 11.36 -9.39
CA LYS A 133 23.81 11.04 -9.53
C LYS A 133 24.63 12.07 -8.79
N SER A 134 25.50 11.60 -7.88
CA SER A 134 26.48 12.49 -7.22
C SER A 134 27.67 12.80 -8.12
N SER A 135 28.46 13.81 -7.73
CA SER A 135 29.74 14.10 -8.41
C SER A 135 30.83 13.04 -8.16
N THR A 136 30.59 12.11 -7.24
CA THR A 136 31.56 11.07 -6.90
C THR A 136 31.64 10.01 -7.99
N LYS A 137 32.78 9.93 -8.67
CA LYS A 137 33.02 8.86 -9.66
C LYS A 137 33.06 7.51 -8.98
N ARG A 138 32.26 6.56 -9.48
CA ARG A 138 32.24 5.18 -9.04
C ARG A 138 32.74 4.24 -10.13
N PRO A 139 33.47 3.17 -9.80
CA PRO A 139 33.86 2.19 -10.79
C PRO A 139 32.64 1.50 -11.38
N ILE A 140 32.63 1.30 -12.68
CA ILE A 140 31.61 0.48 -13.36
C ILE A 140 32.05 -0.99 -13.24
N PRO A 141 31.25 -1.88 -12.65
CA PRO A 141 31.56 -3.31 -12.58
C PRO A 141 31.65 -3.94 -13.97
N GLU A 142 32.46 -5.00 -14.12
CA GLU A 142 32.64 -5.70 -15.40
C GLU A 142 31.33 -6.26 -15.99
N TRP A 143 30.36 -6.60 -15.15
CA TRP A 143 29.05 -7.08 -15.60
C TRP A 143 28.13 -5.97 -16.11
N ALA A 144 28.44 -4.70 -15.85
CA ALA A 144 27.56 -3.57 -16.11
C ALA A 144 27.94 -2.78 -17.37
N GLN A 145 26.94 -2.16 -17.97
CA GLN A 145 27.07 -1.26 -19.10
C GLN A 145 26.72 0.16 -18.61
N ALA A 146 27.67 1.08 -18.71
CA ALA A 146 27.43 2.48 -18.39
C ALA A 146 26.52 3.13 -19.45
N ARG A 147 25.52 3.90 -18.96
CA ARG A 147 24.62 4.69 -19.78
C ARG A 147 24.79 6.18 -19.43
N GLN A 148 24.48 7.04 -20.40
CA GLN A 148 24.39 8.47 -20.10
C GLN A 148 23.11 8.75 -19.30
N TRP A 149 23.16 9.75 -18.42
CA TRP A 149 22.06 10.03 -17.47
C TRP A 149 20.70 10.23 -18.15
N ASN A 150 20.67 10.96 -19.27
CA ASN A 150 19.43 11.32 -19.95
C ASN A 150 19.03 10.36 -21.09
N GLU A 151 19.71 9.20 -21.22
CA GLU A 151 19.29 8.16 -22.17
C GLU A 151 18.05 7.43 -21.68
N LEU A 152 17.26 6.88 -22.60
CA LEU A 152 16.16 6.00 -22.23
C LEU A 152 16.68 4.59 -21.89
N PRO A 153 16.08 3.91 -20.90
CA PRO A 153 16.44 2.53 -20.62
C PRO A 153 16.05 1.61 -21.78
N THR A 154 16.85 0.56 -22.00
CA THR A 154 16.50 -0.50 -22.95
C THR A 154 15.39 -1.36 -22.36
N VAL A 155 14.42 -1.76 -23.19
CA VAL A 155 13.26 -2.56 -22.79
C VAL A 155 13.28 -3.93 -23.44
N GLY A 156 12.93 -4.99 -22.70
CA GLY A 156 12.78 -6.34 -23.23
C GLY A 156 14.08 -6.98 -23.74
N SER A 157 15.23 -6.53 -23.26
CA SER A 157 16.54 -6.98 -23.70
C SER A 157 17.31 -7.69 -22.59
N LYS A 158 18.22 -8.58 -22.95
CA LYS A 158 19.14 -9.23 -21.99
C LYS A 158 20.07 -8.24 -21.27
N VAL A 159 20.27 -7.05 -21.84
CA VAL A 159 21.13 -6.02 -21.25
C VAL A 159 20.39 -5.07 -20.31
N THR A 160 19.06 -5.05 -20.33
CA THR A 160 18.23 -4.13 -19.52
C THR A 160 18.62 -4.15 -18.03
N GLY A 161 18.81 -5.34 -17.47
CA GLY A 161 19.22 -5.51 -16.06
C GLY A 161 20.68 -5.07 -15.77
N THR A 162 21.51 -4.90 -16.79
CA THR A 162 22.95 -4.58 -16.65
C THR A 162 23.28 -3.11 -16.92
N GLU A 163 22.32 -2.31 -17.37
CA GLU A 163 22.49 -0.88 -17.62
C GLU A 163 22.59 -0.08 -16.32
N LEU A 164 23.70 0.62 -16.09
CA LEU A 164 23.88 1.54 -14.97
C LEU A 164 23.91 2.97 -15.45
N PHE A 165 23.04 3.81 -14.92
CA PHE A 165 22.98 5.25 -15.18
C PHE A 165 23.81 6.05 -14.18
N GLY A 166 24.19 5.43 -13.08
CA GLY A 166 25.14 5.95 -12.12
C GLY A 166 24.53 6.77 -10.99
N GLY A 167 23.22 6.65 -10.76
CA GLY A 167 22.62 7.17 -9.53
C GLY A 167 23.15 6.44 -8.30
N ASP A 168 23.25 7.15 -7.18
CA ASP A 168 23.79 6.63 -5.94
C ASP A 168 23.16 7.24 -4.68
N LEU A 169 23.46 6.66 -3.50
CA LEU A 169 22.89 7.13 -2.23
C LEU A 169 23.40 8.52 -1.82
N THR A 170 24.54 8.97 -2.35
CA THR A 170 25.03 10.33 -2.13
C THR A 170 24.17 11.31 -2.93
N GLY A 171 23.84 10.99 -4.19
CA GLY A 171 22.89 11.77 -4.98
C GLY A 171 21.51 11.85 -4.33
N VAL A 172 21.05 10.76 -3.72
CA VAL A 172 19.79 10.80 -2.93
C VAL A 172 19.92 11.74 -1.73
N GLU A 173 21.04 11.69 -0.99
CA GLU A 173 21.29 12.56 0.15
C GLU A 173 21.31 14.04 -0.26
N GLU A 174 21.96 14.38 -1.36
CA GLU A 174 22.04 15.74 -1.92
C GLU A 174 20.66 16.30 -2.33
N HIS A 175 19.68 15.46 -2.64
CA HIS A 175 18.33 15.85 -3.06
C HIS A 175 17.24 15.68 -1.98
N LEU A 176 17.62 15.48 -0.71
CA LEU A 176 16.64 15.36 0.39
C LEU A 176 15.84 16.65 0.63
N ASP A 177 16.35 17.80 0.25
CA ASP A 177 15.60 19.06 0.35
C ASP A 177 14.44 19.10 -0.63
N TYR A 178 14.62 18.60 -1.86
CA TYR A 178 13.51 18.40 -2.81
C TYR A 178 12.45 17.45 -2.24
N VAL A 179 12.88 16.31 -1.67
CA VAL A 179 11.97 15.33 -1.05
C VAL A 179 11.17 15.97 0.09
N THR A 180 11.82 16.82 0.89
CA THR A 180 11.15 17.55 1.98
C THR A 180 10.17 18.59 1.44
N ASP A 181 10.55 19.33 0.40
CA ASP A 181 9.74 20.36 -0.24
C ASP A 181 8.52 19.78 -0.98
N LEU A 182 8.65 18.58 -1.53
CA LEU A 182 7.52 17.79 -2.05
C LEU A 182 6.48 17.50 -0.95
N GLY A 183 6.90 17.50 0.30
CA GLY A 183 6.04 17.27 1.47
C GLY A 183 5.98 15.81 1.91
N VAL A 184 6.68 14.89 1.27
CA VAL A 184 6.76 13.48 1.69
C VAL A 184 7.66 13.34 2.93
N ASN A 185 7.42 12.30 3.73
CA ASN A 185 8.15 12.04 4.97
C ASN A 185 8.64 10.60 5.11
N GLY A 186 8.57 9.84 4.02
CA GLY A 186 9.16 8.51 3.91
C GLY A 186 9.81 8.30 2.55
N ILE A 187 10.94 7.59 2.50
CA ILE A 187 11.54 7.09 1.28
C ILE A 187 11.51 5.57 1.33
N TYR A 188 10.96 4.95 0.32
CA TYR A 188 11.04 3.52 0.07
C TYR A 188 12.08 3.28 -1.02
N PHE A 189 13.14 2.54 -0.70
CA PHE A 189 14.15 2.13 -1.67
C PHE A 189 13.82 0.78 -2.27
N THR A 190 14.02 0.61 -3.59
CA THR A 190 14.31 -0.71 -4.14
C THR A 190 15.64 -1.21 -3.56
N PRO A 191 16.00 -2.51 -3.67
CA PRO A 191 17.16 -3.05 -2.97
C PRO A 191 18.44 -2.23 -3.20
N PHE A 192 19.21 -2.07 -2.14
CA PHE A 192 20.50 -1.36 -2.15
C PHE A 192 21.70 -2.28 -1.85
N PHE A 193 21.48 -3.58 -1.82
CA PHE A 193 22.50 -4.60 -1.60
C PHE A 193 23.39 -4.82 -2.82
N PRO A 194 24.64 -5.32 -2.64
CA PRO A 194 25.48 -5.76 -3.77
C PRO A 194 24.74 -6.79 -4.63
N ALA A 195 24.82 -6.61 -5.95
CA ALA A 195 24.15 -7.48 -6.92
C ALA A 195 24.85 -7.42 -8.29
N ARG A 196 24.34 -8.19 -9.25
CA ARG A 196 24.79 -8.13 -10.65
C ARG A 196 23.69 -7.61 -11.60
N SER A 197 22.80 -6.80 -11.05
CA SER A 197 21.77 -6.09 -11.80
C SER A 197 21.56 -4.68 -11.27
N ASN A 198 21.00 -3.80 -12.10
CA ASN A 198 20.64 -2.44 -11.70
C ASN A 198 19.50 -2.41 -10.67
N HIS A 199 18.60 -3.38 -10.67
CA HIS A 199 17.46 -3.50 -9.76
C HIS A 199 17.84 -4.15 -8.41
N ARG A 200 18.93 -4.88 -8.32
CA ARG A 200 19.50 -5.49 -7.11
C ARG A 200 18.63 -6.54 -6.38
N TYR A 201 17.59 -7.04 -7.04
CA TYR A 201 16.82 -8.15 -6.48
C TYR A 201 17.59 -9.47 -6.47
N ASP A 202 18.68 -9.59 -7.26
CA ASP A 202 19.64 -10.68 -7.24
C ASP A 202 20.80 -10.45 -6.25
N ALA A 203 20.47 -10.12 -5.00
CA ALA A 203 21.44 -9.75 -3.97
C ALA A 203 22.55 -10.81 -3.78
N SER A 204 23.80 -10.36 -3.84
CA SER A 204 25.00 -11.20 -3.56
C SER A 204 25.51 -11.03 -2.13
N SER A 205 24.95 -10.10 -1.37
CA SER A 205 25.12 -9.91 0.07
C SER A 205 23.85 -9.24 0.61
N PHE A 206 23.51 -9.48 1.88
CA PHE A 206 22.42 -8.83 2.58
C PHE A 206 22.89 -7.98 3.77
N THR A 207 24.21 -7.94 4.01
CA THR A 207 24.78 -7.36 5.23
C THR A 207 25.55 -6.07 4.99
N GLU A 208 25.64 -5.62 3.76
CA GLU A 208 26.36 -4.40 3.34
C GLU A 208 25.63 -3.69 2.21
N VAL A 209 25.91 -2.42 2.02
CA VAL A 209 25.40 -1.62 0.90
C VAL A 209 26.32 -1.79 -0.31
N ASP A 210 25.72 -1.85 -1.52
CA ASP A 210 26.45 -1.94 -2.77
C ASP A 210 27.49 -0.81 -2.90
N PRO A 211 28.79 -1.15 -3.10
CA PRO A 211 29.83 -0.16 -3.34
C PRO A 211 29.52 0.79 -4.52
N VAL A 212 28.80 0.29 -5.55
CA VAL A 212 28.35 1.09 -6.69
C VAL A 212 27.40 2.22 -6.24
N LEU A 213 26.60 1.98 -5.21
CA LEU A 213 25.73 2.99 -4.59
C LEU A 213 26.43 3.85 -3.53
N GLY A 214 27.72 3.62 -3.27
CA GLY A 214 28.50 4.36 -2.28
C GLY A 214 28.77 3.62 -0.98
N GLY A 215 28.32 2.39 -0.87
CA GLY A 215 28.57 1.52 0.28
C GLY A 215 27.96 2.03 1.59
N ASP A 216 28.31 1.38 2.68
CA ASP A 216 27.81 1.71 4.03
C ASP A 216 28.05 3.17 4.43
N LYS A 217 29.16 3.76 3.98
CA LYS A 217 29.49 5.16 4.29
C LYS A 217 28.47 6.14 3.73
N ALA A 218 28.02 5.95 2.50
CA ALA A 218 26.97 6.77 1.89
C ALA A 218 25.63 6.55 2.60
N MET A 219 25.29 5.30 2.92
CA MET A 219 24.08 4.98 3.67
C MET A 219 24.05 5.67 5.04
N PHE A 220 25.14 5.67 5.80
CA PHE A 220 25.17 6.33 7.12
C PHE A 220 24.99 7.85 7.03
N LYS A 221 25.56 8.48 6.00
CA LYS A 221 25.33 9.91 5.74
C LYS A 221 23.87 10.17 5.41
N LEU A 222 23.31 9.40 4.49
CA LEU A 222 21.90 9.50 4.09
C LEU A 222 20.95 9.30 5.28
N VAL A 223 21.15 8.26 6.09
CA VAL A 223 20.35 8.00 7.31
C VAL A 223 20.41 9.19 8.27
N THR A 224 21.60 9.75 8.47
CA THR A 224 21.80 10.91 9.34
C THR A 224 21.09 12.15 8.80
N ALA A 225 21.21 12.43 7.51
CA ALA A 225 20.60 13.57 6.85
C ALA A 225 19.05 13.44 6.79
N ALA A 226 18.54 12.24 6.50
CA ALA A 226 17.12 11.93 6.50
C ALA A 226 16.50 12.10 7.90
N LYS A 227 17.18 11.62 8.94
CA LYS A 227 16.74 11.78 10.34
C LYS A 227 16.61 13.25 10.75
N LYS A 228 17.56 14.10 10.36
CA LYS A 228 17.49 15.55 10.61
C LYS A 228 16.25 16.19 9.98
N ARG A 229 15.80 15.68 8.82
CA ARG A 229 14.62 16.15 8.09
C ARG A 229 13.33 15.39 8.46
N LYS A 230 13.39 14.49 9.45
CA LYS A 230 12.28 13.63 9.87
C LYS A 230 11.74 12.73 8.74
N ILE A 231 12.59 12.37 7.79
CA ILE A 231 12.30 11.41 6.71
C ILE A 231 12.65 10.01 7.22
N ARG A 232 11.70 9.08 7.08
CA ARG A 232 11.86 7.67 7.39
C ARG A 232 12.35 6.91 6.16
N LEU A 233 13.27 5.96 6.35
CA LEU A 233 13.81 5.15 5.27
C LEU A 233 13.27 3.72 5.39
N LEU A 234 12.63 3.22 4.34
CA LEU A 234 12.13 1.85 4.23
C LEU A 234 13.04 1.07 3.27
N GLY A 235 13.58 -0.06 3.72
CA GLY A 235 14.37 -0.95 2.89
C GLY A 235 13.51 -1.96 2.14
N ASP A 236 14.09 -2.62 1.14
CA ASP A 236 13.50 -3.72 0.39
C ASP A 236 14.32 -5.01 0.61
N LEU A 237 13.66 -6.07 1.04
CA LEU A 237 14.30 -7.35 1.38
C LEU A 237 13.78 -8.48 0.52
N THR A 238 14.67 -9.05 -0.29
CA THR A 238 14.40 -10.29 -1.06
C THR A 238 14.54 -11.51 -0.16
N SER A 239 13.50 -11.83 0.61
CA SER A 239 13.51 -13.01 1.48
C SER A 239 13.18 -14.31 0.75
N ASN A 240 12.64 -14.24 -0.47
CA ASN A 240 12.25 -15.39 -1.27
C ASN A 240 13.43 -16.08 -1.96
N HIS A 241 14.45 -15.33 -2.38
CA HIS A 241 15.61 -15.78 -3.14
C HIS A 241 16.82 -14.91 -2.86
N CYS A 242 18.00 -15.34 -3.29
CA CYS A 242 19.18 -14.49 -3.39
C CYS A 242 19.68 -14.47 -4.83
N GLY A 243 20.74 -13.73 -5.11
CA GLY A 243 21.42 -13.78 -6.40
C GLY A 243 22.28 -15.03 -6.56
N ALA A 244 22.44 -15.52 -7.78
CA ALA A 244 23.39 -16.61 -8.07
C ALA A 244 24.85 -16.24 -7.77
N GLY A 245 25.15 -14.94 -7.68
CA GLY A 245 26.45 -14.42 -7.22
C GLY A 245 26.66 -14.46 -5.71
N HIS A 246 25.66 -14.85 -4.92
CA HIS A 246 25.78 -14.89 -3.47
C HIS A 246 26.77 -15.97 -3.00
N PRO A 247 27.70 -15.69 -2.05
CA PRO A 247 28.65 -16.66 -1.52
C PRO A 247 28.00 -17.92 -0.95
N TRP A 248 26.77 -17.85 -0.47
CA TRP A 248 26.03 -19.02 0.01
C TRP A 248 25.89 -20.08 -1.08
N LEU A 249 25.50 -19.71 -2.32
CA LEU A 249 25.35 -20.65 -3.40
C LEU A 249 26.71 -21.29 -3.80
N ALA A 250 27.75 -20.46 -3.93
CA ALA A 250 29.08 -20.93 -4.26
C ALA A 250 29.63 -21.95 -3.23
N LYS A 251 29.44 -21.69 -1.93
CA LYS A 251 29.80 -22.64 -0.86
C LYS A 251 28.98 -23.93 -0.93
N ALA A 252 27.64 -23.77 -1.13
CA ALA A 252 26.71 -24.90 -1.24
C ALA A 252 27.03 -25.84 -2.41
N GLN A 253 27.51 -25.28 -3.53
CA GLN A 253 27.91 -26.04 -4.71
C GLN A 253 29.25 -26.78 -4.51
N ARG A 254 30.23 -26.08 -3.89
CA ARG A 254 31.58 -26.64 -3.65
C ARG A 254 31.61 -27.73 -2.58
N ASN A 255 30.82 -27.55 -1.53
CA ASN A 255 30.80 -28.46 -0.38
C ASN A 255 29.38 -28.91 -0.03
N LYS A 256 29.04 -30.15 -0.41
CA LYS A 256 27.73 -30.75 -0.11
C LYS A 256 27.44 -30.95 1.37
N LYS A 257 28.48 -30.84 2.24
CA LYS A 257 28.35 -30.93 3.71
C LYS A 257 28.30 -29.57 4.39
N SER A 258 28.37 -28.45 3.67
CA SER A 258 28.28 -27.12 4.26
C SER A 258 26.86 -26.84 4.71
N LYS A 259 26.71 -25.96 5.74
CA LYS A 259 25.38 -25.50 6.19
C LYS A 259 24.60 -24.79 5.07
N GLU A 260 25.31 -24.12 4.17
CA GLU A 260 24.71 -23.40 3.04
C GLU A 260 24.08 -24.37 2.03
N ARG A 261 24.44 -25.65 2.04
CA ARG A 261 23.79 -26.66 1.19
C ARG A 261 22.29 -26.75 1.47
N GLU A 262 21.88 -26.61 2.72
CA GLU A 262 20.49 -26.65 3.13
C GLU A 262 19.71 -25.36 2.82
N TYR A 263 20.41 -24.29 2.41
CA TYR A 263 19.77 -23.01 2.12
C TYR A 263 18.97 -22.99 0.82
N PHE A 264 19.14 -24.01 -0.03
CA PHE A 264 18.58 -24.06 -1.37
C PHE A 264 17.85 -25.38 -1.64
N TYR A 265 16.89 -25.33 -2.56
CA TYR A 265 16.25 -26.50 -3.12
C TYR A 265 17.09 -27.01 -4.30
N TRP A 266 17.51 -28.27 -4.24
CA TRP A 266 18.35 -28.90 -5.26
C TRP A 266 17.51 -29.79 -6.17
N ASP A 267 17.61 -29.58 -7.48
CA ASP A 267 16.90 -30.37 -8.49
C ASP A 267 17.83 -30.69 -9.66
N LYS A 268 18.08 -31.97 -9.88
CA LYS A 268 18.92 -32.46 -10.96
C LYS A 268 18.26 -32.39 -12.34
N SER A 269 16.93 -32.22 -12.38
CA SER A 269 16.16 -32.12 -13.63
C SER A 269 16.35 -30.76 -14.30
N VAL A 270 16.74 -29.73 -13.56
CA VAL A 270 17.01 -28.41 -14.12
C VAL A 270 18.50 -28.23 -14.44
N LYS A 271 18.80 -27.53 -15.53
CA LYS A 271 20.16 -27.37 -16.10
C LYS A 271 21.18 -26.86 -15.07
N HIS A 272 20.81 -25.94 -14.20
CA HIS A 272 21.70 -25.35 -13.20
C HIS A 272 21.72 -26.08 -11.85
N GLY A 273 20.92 -27.17 -11.70
CA GLY A 273 20.97 -28.10 -10.57
C GLY A 273 20.32 -27.66 -9.30
N TYR A 274 19.62 -26.53 -9.29
CA TYR A 274 18.85 -25.98 -8.15
C TYR A 274 17.58 -25.27 -8.63
N VAL A 275 16.61 -25.11 -7.76
CA VAL A 275 15.37 -24.39 -8.08
C VAL A 275 15.62 -22.88 -8.02
N GLY A 276 15.30 -22.19 -9.11
CA GLY A 276 15.27 -20.74 -9.18
C GLY A 276 13.84 -20.21 -9.08
N TRP A 277 13.69 -18.99 -8.59
CA TRP A 277 12.39 -18.31 -8.63
C TRP A 277 11.91 -18.18 -10.08
N TRP A 278 10.70 -18.68 -10.38
CA TRP A 278 10.15 -18.80 -11.74
C TRP A 278 11.10 -19.48 -12.75
N GLY A 279 11.95 -20.41 -12.27
CA GLY A 279 12.93 -21.11 -13.10
C GLY A 279 14.16 -20.30 -13.47
N LEU A 280 14.31 -19.08 -12.98
CA LEU A 280 15.43 -18.20 -13.27
C LEU A 280 16.69 -18.65 -12.53
N ALA A 281 17.73 -19.03 -13.28
CA ALA A 281 19.01 -19.45 -12.71
C ALA A 281 19.72 -18.35 -11.92
N SER A 282 19.46 -17.08 -12.23
CA SER A 282 20.01 -15.92 -11.52
C SER A 282 19.46 -15.73 -10.11
N LEU A 283 18.31 -16.35 -9.78
CA LEU A 283 17.55 -16.14 -8.55
C LEU A 283 17.28 -17.45 -7.79
N PRO A 284 18.32 -18.10 -7.20
CA PRO A 284 18.17 -19.35 -6.44
C PRO A 284 17.21 -19.17 -5.27
N LYS A 285 16.19 -20.05 -5.22
CA LYS A 285 15.14 -20.07 -4.21
C LYS A 285 15.68 -20.47 -2.85
N LEU A 286 15.32 -19.73 -1.79
CA LEU A 286 15.74 -20.01 -0.42
C LEU A 286 14.81 -21.04 0.26
N ASN A 287 15.43 -22.01 0.96
CA ASN A 287 14.76 -23.08 1.67
C ASN A 287 14.78 -22.84 3.19
N PHE A 288 13.67 -22.42 3.73
CA PHE A 288 13.54 -22.08 5.16
C PHE A 288 13.38 -23.29 6.09
N HIS A 289 13.37 -24.52 5.60
CA HIS A 289 13.59 -25.69 6.49
C HIS A 289 14.96 -25.64 7.15
N SER A 290 15.96 -25.00 6.51
CA SER A 290 17.26 -24.79 7.10
C SER A 290 17.21 -23.86 8.32
N LYS A 291 17.42 -24.43 9.51
CA LYS A 291 17.57 -23.66 10.76
C LYS A 291 18.72 -22.65 10.68
N ALA A 292 19.79 -23.00 9.98
CA ALA A 292 20.93 -22.10 9.79
C ALA A 292 20.54 -20.89 8.93
N LEU A 293 19.75 -21.07 7.86
CA LEU A 293 19.23 -19.97 7.06
C LEU A 293 18.30 -19.06 7.89
N ARG A 294 17.34 -19.64 8.64
CA ARG A 294 16.46 -18.85 9.53
C ARG A 294 17.26 -18.01 10.51
N LYS A 295 18.34 -18.59 11.08
CA LYS A 295 19.23 -17.86 11.99
C LYS A 295 19.92 -16.69 11.32
N GLU A 296 20.40 -16.84 10.07
CA GLU A 296 21.01 -15.74 9.29
C GLU A 296 19.96 -14.70 8.94
N MET A 297 18.77 -15.11 8.49
CA MET A 297 17.77 -14.19 7.94
C MET A 297 17.05 -13.40 9.03
N TYR A 298 16.52 -14.04 10.09
CA TYR A 298 15.69 -13.37 11.09
C TYR A 298 15.82 -13.86 12.55
N GLU A 299 16.16 -15.14 12.85
CA GLU A 299 16.16 -15.64 14.23
C GLU A 299 17.37 -15.16 15.03
N GLY A 300 18.55 -15.07 14.39
CA GLY A 300 19.80 -14.73 15.06
C GLY A 300 19.83 -13.32 15.68
N LYS A 301 20.68 -13.13 16.69
CA LYS A 301 20.88 -11.81 17.32
C LYS A 301 21.28 -10.72 16.32
N ASN A 302 22.14 -11.07 15.38
CA ASN A 302 22.65 -10.19 14.32
C ASN A 302 22.10 -10.61 12.96
N SER A 303 20.86 -11.09 12.90
CA SER A 303 20.24 -11.50 11.64
C SER A 303 20.06 -10.30 10.70
N ILE A 304 19.93 -10.58 9.41
CA ILE A 304 19.77 -9.58 8.35
C ILE A 304 18.63 -8.63 8.67
N VAL A 305 17.45 -9.17 9.01
CA VAL A 305 16.27 -8.35 9.37
C VAL A 305 16.58 -7.38 10.51
N LYS A 306 17.27 -7.85 11.56
CA LYS A 306 17.56 -7.04 12.76
C LYS A 306 18.68 -6.03 12.54
N GLN A 307 19.71 -6.37 11.75
CA GLN A 307 20.86 -5.53 11.51
C GLN A 307 20.46 -4.14 10.99
N TRP A 308 19.61 -4.09 9.97
CA TRP A 308 19.22 -2.84 9.29
C TRP A 308 18.25 -1.98 10.11
N LEU A 309 17.48 -2.62 11.00
CA LEU A 309 16.60 -1.93 11.94
C LEU A 309 17.34 -1.40 13.17
N SER A 310 18.57 -1.85 13.41
CA SER A 310 19.39 -1.40 14.54
C SER A 310 19.66 0.11 14.47
N PRO A 311 19.99 0.75 15.60
CA PRO A 311 20.30 2.18 15.64
C PRO A 311 21.40 2.62 14.66
N LYS A 312 22.31 1.70 14.30
CA LYS A 312 23.41 1.93 13.36
C LYS A 312 22.91 2.28 11.96
N TYR A 313 21.93 1.54 11.45
CA TYR A 313 21.36 1.75 10.09
C TYR A 313 20.04 2.51 10.12
N GLY A 314 19.26 2.40 11.20
CA GLY A 314 18.11 3.23 11.49
C GLY A 314 16.92 3.10 10.53
N MET A 315 16.83 2.01 9.75
CA MET A 315 15.69 1.79 8.85
C MET A 315 14.39 1.81 9.64
N ALA A 316 13.34 2.36 9.03
CA ALA A 316 12.01 2.46 9.64
C ALA A 316 11.17 1.19 9.44
N GLY A 317 11.66 0.24 8.66
CA GLY A 317 10.95 -1.00 8.38
C GLY A 317 11.44 -1.67 7.11
N TRP A 318 10.66 -2.65 6.65
CA TRP A 318 10.93 -3.44 5.46
C TRP A 318 9.71 -3.52 4.53
N ARG A 319 9.95 -3.39 3.24
CA ARG A 319 9.12 -3.99 2.21
C ARG A 319 9.71 -5.36 1.90
N ILE A 320 8.87 -6.38 1.90
CA ILE A 320 9.27 -7.75 1.57
C ILE A 320 8.94 -8.01 0.11
N ASP A 321 9.98 -8.22 -0.68
CA ASP A 321 9.91 -8.59 -2.08
C ASP A 321 9.29 -9.98 -2.25
N VAL A 322 8.36 -10.12 -3.20
CA VAL A 322 7.63 -11.38 -3.46
C VAL A 322 7.12 -12.01 -2.17
N GLY A 323 6.53 -11.19 -1.30
CA GLY A 323 6.13 -11.58 0.05
C GLY A 323 5.22 -12.79 0.09
N ASN A 324 4.33 -12.92 -0.89
CA ASN A 324 3.41 -14.06 -1.06
C ASN A 324 4.10 -15.38 -1.38
N MET A 325 5.31 -15.37 -1.94
CA MET A 325 6.06 -16.59 -2.32
C MET A 325 7.17 -16.95 -1.33
N THR A 326 7.49 -16.06 -0.39
CA THR A 326 8.52 -16.31 0.63
C THR A 326 8.14 -17.52 1.47
N GLY A 327 9.03 -18.54 1.49
CA GLY A 327 8.79 -19.79 2.21
C GLY A 327 7.95 -20.85 1.47
N ARG A 328 7.45 -20.56 0.24
CA ARG A 328 6.61 -21.49 -0.54
C ARG A 328 7.34 -22.06 -1.75
N LEU A 329 7.22 -23.38 -1.95
CA LEU A 329 7.62 -24.07 -3.16
C LEU A 329 6.70 -25.29 -3.40
N GLY A 330 5.69 -25.16 -4.26
CA GLY A 330 4.72 -26.22 -4.53
C GLY A 330 3.98 -26.66 -3.27
N ALA A 331 4.09 -27.92 -2.89
CA ALA A 331 3.48 -28.46 -1.67
C ALA A 331 4.27 -28.14 -0.38
N ASP A 332 5.47 -27.60 -0.52
CA ASP A 332 6.30 -27.16 0.61
C ASP A 332 5.92 -25.73 0.97
N ASP A 333 5.27 -25.53 2.12
CA ASP A 333 4.78 -24.23 2.57
C ASP A 333 5.18 -23.94 4.02
N MET A 334 6.20 -23.12 4.17
CA MET A 334 6.65 -22.55 5.44
C MET A 334 6.37 -21.03 5.53
N HIS A 335 5.44 -20.54 4.71
CA HIS A 335 5.19 -19.11 4.60
C HIS A 335 4.83 -18.47 5.93
N ASP A 336 3.89 -19.06 6.66
CA ASP A 336 3.43 -18.52 7.95
C ASP A 336 4.56 -18.45 8.98
N GLU A 337 5.39 -19.50 9.09
CA GLU A 337 6.52 -19.51 10.01
C GLU A 337 7.56 -18.43 9.66
N VAL A 338 7.83 -18.24 8.37
CA VAL A 338 8.81 -17.24 7.91
C VAL A 338 8.26 -15.84 8.13
N MET A 339 7.02 -15.59 7.75
CA MET A 339 6.34 -14.31 7.91
C MET A 339 6.28 -13.90 9.40
N HIS A 340 5.80 -14.79 10.26
CA HIS A 340 5.74 -14.55 11.71
C HIS A 340 7.15 -14.42 12.32
N GLY A 341 8.12 -15.18 11.82
CA GLY A 341 9.51 -15.11 12.26
C GLY A 341 10.15 -13.76 11.95
N ILE A 342 9.95 -13.23 10.74
CA ILE A 342 10.41 -11.89 10.33
C ILE A 342 9.74 -10.83 11.21
N ARG A 343 8.43 -10.89 11.38
CA ARG A 343 7.68 -9.94 12.23
C ARG A 343 8.19 -9.95 13.66
N LYS A 344 8.33 -11.11 14.26
CA LYS A 344 8.85 -11.28 15.63
C LYS A 344 10.26 -10.72 15.76
N ALA A 345 11.12 -10.94 14.76
CA ALA A 345 12.48 -10.41 14.75
C ALA A 345 12.50 -8.87 14.73
N MET A 346 11.61 -8.26 13.95
CA MET A 346 11.45 -6.81 13.91
C MET A 346 10.98 -6.26 15.25
N ASP A 347 9.93 -6.83 15.83
CA ASP A 347 9.35 -6.39 17.10
C ASP A 347 10.35 -6.45 18.25
N GLN A 348 11.31 -7.39 18.21
CA GLN A 348 12.39 -7.49 19.22
C GLN A 348 13.39 -6.34 19.19
N VAL A 349 13.61 -5.73 18.03
CA VAL A 349 14.67 -4.70 17.83
C VAL A 349 14.05 -3.32 17.68
N LYS A 350 12.90 -3.24 17.00
CA LYS A 350 12.24 -1.98 16.68
C LYS A 350 10.72 -2.19 16.59
N PRO A 351 10.02 -2.19 17.72
CA PRO A 351 8.56 -2.41 17.76
C PRO A 351 7.75 -1.40 16.95
N ASP A 352 8.31 -0.22 16.67
CA ASP A 352 7.72 0.83 15.84
C ASP A 352 8.10 0.73 14.35
N ALA A 353 8.71 -0.39 13.91
CA ALA A 353 9.03 -0.60 12.51
C ALA A 353 7.79 -1.00 11.70
N TRP A 354 7.71 -0.54 10.44
CA TRP A 354 6.67 -0.92 9.50
C TRP A 354 7.10 -2.12 8.64
N LEU A 355 6.20 -3.08 8.48
CA LEU A 355 6.40 -4.27 7.66
C LEU A 355 5.31 -4.35 6.61
N VAL A 356 5.66 -4.12 5.36
CA VAL A 356 4.75 -4.18 4.22
C VAL A 356 5.24 -5.21 3.20
N ALA A 357 4.35 -6.03 2.68
CA ALA A 357 4.71 -7.05 1.71
C ALA A 357 4.32 -6.64 0.28
N GLU A 358 5.14 -7.01 -0.69
CA GLU A 358 4.64 -7.16 -2.03
C GLU A 358 3.81 -8.45 -2.10
N ASN A 359 2.51 -8.27 -2.25
CA ASN A 359 1.59 -9.36 -2.49
C ASN A 359 0.51 -8.83 -3.44
N GLY A 360 0.53 -9.34 -4.67
CA GLY A 360 -0.28 -8.78 -5.75
C GLY A 360 -1.74 -9.24 -5.75
N ASP A 361 -2.12 -10.27 -4.98
CA ASP A 361 -3.45 -10.85 -5.09
C ASP A 361 -4.05 -11.25 -3.73
N PHE A 362 -3.85 -12.47 -3.26
CA PHE A 362 -4.48 -12.99 -2.06
C PHE A 362 -3.73 -12.58 -0.80
N ILE A 363 -4.19 -11.50 -0.15
CA ILE A 363 -3.54 -10.91 1.02
C ILE A 363 -4.22 -11.23 2.36
N ALA A 364 -5.44 -11.79 2.33
CA ALA A 364 -6.26 -11.94 3.53
C ALA A 364 -5.60 -12.83 4.61
N SER A 365 -4.98 -13.95 4.21
CA SER A 365 -4.27 -14.84 5.14
C SER A 365 -3.03 -14.22 5.76
N ASP A 366 -2.34 -13.37 4.99
CA ASP A 366 -1.05 -12.78 5.37
C ASP A 366 -1.25 -11.58 6.33
N LEU A 367 -2.43 -10.95 6.29
CA LEU A 367 -2.80 -9.79 7.11
C LEU A 367 -3.63 -10.17 8.35
N ASN A 368 -3.36 -11.33 8.90
CA ASN A 368 -4.04 -11.90 10.08
C ASN A 368 -3.66 -11.23 11.41
N GLY A 369 -2.77 -10.25 11.38
CA GLY A 369 -2.29 -9.51 12.54
C GLY A 369 -0.93 -9.96 13.09
N PHE A 370 -0.49 -11.17 12.82
CA PHE A 370 0.80 -11.71 13.25
C PHE A 370 1.88 -11.67 12.15
N GLY A 371 1.44 -11.50 10.91
CA GLY A 371 2.28 -11.39 9.74
C GLY A 371 2.61 -9.94 9.38
N TRP A 372 2.42 -9.62 8.11
CA TRP A 372 2.64 -8.27 7.61
C TRP A 372 1.70 -7.26 8.27
N HIS A 373 2.12 -6.01 8.44
CA HIS A 373 1.21 -4.93 8.87
C HIS A 373 0.20 -4.59 7.77
N GLY A 374 0.69 -4.57 6.53
CA GLY A 374 -0.06 -4.29 5.31
C GLY A 374 0.62 -4.88 4.10
N ALA A 375 0.04 -4.69 2.94
CA ALA A 375 0.61 -5.08 1.65
C ALA A 375 0.61 -3.90 0.67
N MET A 376 1.38 -4.01 -0.43
CA MET A 376 1.21 -3.13 -1.58
C MET A 376 -0.16 -3.44 -2.21
N ASN A 377 -1.08 -2.48 -2.15
CA ASN A 377 -2.50 -2.69 -2.45
C ASN A 377 -2.77 -2.63 -3.97
N TYR A 378 -2.27 -3.60 -4.71
CA TYR A 378 -2.48 -3.72 -6.14
C TYR A 378 -3.93 -3.99 -6.49
N GLN A 379 -4.54 -5.02 -5.88
CA GLN A 379 -5.89 -5.48 -6.24
C GLN A 379 -7.00 -4.60 -5.67
N GLY A 380 -6.85 -4.12 -4.45
CA GLY A 380 -7.86 -3.30 -3.79
C GLY A 380 -7.73 -1.81 -4.08
N PHE A 381 -6.71 -1.35 -4.83
CA PHE A 381 -6.53 0.05 -5.18
C PHE A 381 -5.98 0.26 -6.59
N MET A 382 -4.71 -0.06 -6.88
CA MET A 382 -4.04 0.32 -8.13
C MET A 382 -4.81 -0.15 -9.35
N ARG A 383 -5.11 -1.44 -9.41
CA ARG A 383 -5.72 -2.09 -10.57
C ARG A 383 -7.15 -1.63 -10.85
N PRO A 384 -8.07 -1.52 -9.86
CA PRO A 384 -9.37 -0.90 -10.08
C PRO A 384 -9.28 0.54 -10.59
N VAL A 385 -8.34 1.34 -10.06
CA VAL A 385 -8.10 2.71 -10.55
C VAL A 385 -7.64 2.70 -11.99
N TRP A 386 -6.66 1.88 -12.35
CA TRP A 386 -6.21 1.73 -13.72
C TRP A 386 -7.35 1.34 -14.66
N ASN A 387 -8.12 0.32 -14.32
CA ASN A 387 -9.24 -0.15 -15.13
C ASN A 387 -10.32 0.93 -15.33
N TRP A 388 -10.49 1.81 -14.35
CA TRP A 388 -11.47 2.89 -14.46
C TRP A 388 -10.95 4.07 -15.30
N ILE A 389 -9.67 4.45 -15.15
CA ILE A 389 -9.14 5.68 -15.73
C ILE A 389 -8.34 5.46 -17.03
N ASN A 390 -7.99 4.22 -17.35
CA ASN A 390 -7.11 3.86 -18.47
C ASN A 390 -7.63 4.37 -19.82
N LEU A 391 -6.78 5.08 -20.54
CA LEU A 391 -6.94 5.45 -21.94
C LEU A 391 -6.08 4.60 -22.87
N ASN A 392 -5.02 3.99 -22.36
CA ASN A 392 -4.05 3.21 -23.12
C ASN A 392 -4.30 1.70 -22.93
N THR A 393 -5.14 1.13 -23.77
CA THR A 393 -5.51 -0.30 -23.70
C THR A 393 -4.37 -1.27 -24.03
N THR A 394 -3.21 -0.77 -24.51
CA THR A 394 -2.05 -1.63 -24.82
C THR A 394 -1.18 -1.93 -23.60
N ILE A 395 -1.40 -1.24 -22.49
CA ILE A 395 -0.63 -1.40 -21.25
C ILE A 395 -1.28 -2.42 -20.32
N GLY A 396 -0.47 -3.02 -19.44
CA GLY A 396 -0.91 -3.87 -18.33
C GLY A 396 -1.20 -5.32 -18.69
N GLY A 397 -1.06 -5.71 -19.96
CA GLY A 397 -1.11 -7.12 -20.34
C GLY A 397 0.03 -7.92 -19.71
N GLY A 398 -0.30 -9.06 -19.11
CA GLY A 398 0.68 -9.92 -18.41
C GLY A 398 0.99 -9.53 -16.96
N PHE A 399 0.65 -8.33 -16.52
CA PHE A 399 0.88 -7.93 -15.12
C PHE A 399 0.01 -8.77 -14.18
N GLN A 400 0.63 -9.32 -13.15
CA GLN A 400 -0.01 -10.21 -12.18
C GLN A 400 -0.75 -11.40 -12.82
N GLY A 401 -0.19 -11.95 -13.90
CA GLY A 401 -0.72 -13.16 -14.56
C GLY A 401 -1.97 -12.91 -15.43
N LEU A 402 -2.34 -11.66 -15.69
CA LEU A 402 -3.45 -11.37 -16.60
C LEU A 402 -3.00 -11.50 -18.06
N PRO A 403 -3.62 -12.40 -18.84
CA PRO A 403 -3.24 -12.66 -20.24
C PRO A 403 -3.83 -11.65 -21.23
N PHE A 404 -4.43 -10.57 -20.76
CA PHE A 404 -5.13 -9.58 -21.58
C PHE A 404 -4.82 -8.16 -21.12
N SER A 405 -5.07 -7.19 -22.01
CA SER A 405 -5.02 -5.77 -21.70
C SER A 405 -6.05 -5.39 -20.65
N MET A 406 -5.79 -4.35 -19.86
CA MET A 406 -6.72 -3.92 -18.83
C MET A 406 -8.05 -3.44 -19.44
N PRO A 407 -9.20 -4.01 -19.05
CA PRO A 407 -10.50 -3.57 -19.52
C PRO A 407 -10.85 -2.21 -18.90
N LYS A 408 -11.67 -1.44 -19.60
CA LYS A 408 -12.29 -0.24 -19.02
C LYS A 408 -13.53 -0.64 -18.24
N ILE A 409 -13.60 -0.25 -16.97
CA ILE A 409 -14.73 -0.50 -16.08
C ILE A 409 -15.45 0.81 -15.73
N ASN A 410 -16.68 0.71 -15.23
CA ASN A 410 -17.42 1.85 -14.70
C ASN A 410 -17.13 2.08 -13.21
N GLY A 411 -17.64 3.20 -12.65
CA GLY A 411 -17.39 3.56 -11.26
C GLY A 411 -17.99 2.56 -10.25
N LYS A 412 -19.12 1.95 -10.58
CA LYS A 412 -19.72 0.90 -9.73
C LYS A 412 -18.80 -0.32 -9.65
N GLN A 413 -18.31 -0.80 -10.78
CA GLN A 413 -17.38 -1.94 -10.85
C GLN A 413 -16.06 -1.64 -10.13
N LEU A 414 -15.56 -0.39 -10.22
CA LEU A 414 -14.38 0.04 -9.44
C LEU A 414 -14.63 -0.10 -7.94
N VAL A 415 -15.74 0.49 -7.45
CA VAL A 415 -16.06 0.48 -6.00
C VAL A 415 -16.33 -0.94 -5.51
N GLU A 416 -17.02 -1.76 -6.26
CA GLU A 416 -17.25 -3.18 -5.94
C GLU A 416 -15.95 -3.98 -5.87
N SER A 417 -15.04 -3.77 -6.83
CA SER A 417 -13.70 -4.40 -6.79
C SER A 417 -12.91 -3.97 -5.55
N MET A 418 -12.85 -2.67 -5.27
CA MET A 418 -12.19 -2.16 -4.07
C MET A 418 -12.77 -2.74 -2.78
N LYS A 419 -14.11 -2.81 -2.67
CA LYS A 419 -14.79 -3.39 -1.51
C LYS A 419 -14.53 -4.89 -1.37
N SER A 420 -14.56 -5.63 -2.47
CA SER A 420 -14.32 -7.07 -2.47
C SER A 420 -12.94 -7.43 -1.91
N PHE A 421 -11.88 -6.78 -2.40
CA PHE A 421 -10.52 -7.04 -1.95
C PHE A 421 -10.24 -6.46 -0.55
N ASN A 422 -10.58 -5.20 -0.32
CA ASN A 422 -10.30 -4.53 0.95
C ASN A 422 -11.20 -5.01 2.09
N GLY A 423 -12.40 -5.51 1.78
CA GLY A 423 -13.32 -6.11 2.75
C GLY A 423 -12.86 -7.45 3.32
N SER A 424 -11.89 -8.10 2.69
CA SER A 424 -11.33 -9.37 3.18
C SER A 424 -10.27 -9.21 4.28
N ILE A 425 -9.87 -7.98 4.60
CA ILE A 425 -8.80 -7.69 5.57
C ILE A 425 -9.28 -6.76 6.69
N PRO A 426 -8.67 -6.83 7.89
CA PRO A 426 -8.98 -5.91 8.97
C PRO A 426 -8.75 -4.45 8.56
N TRP A 427 -9.61 -3.52 8.99
CA TRP A 427 -9.44 -2.09 8.74
C TRP A 427 -8.04 -1.57 9.09
N ARG A 428 -7.49 -2.02 10.21
CA ARG A 428 -6.13 -1.63 10.64
C ARG A 428 -5.05 -2.03 9.63
N SER A 429 -5.21 -3.18 8.96
CA SER A 429 -4.28 -3.62 7.92
C SER A 429 -4.51 -2.87 6.61
N LEU A 430 -5.75 -2.51 6.29
CA LEU A 430 -6.05 -1.65 5.15
C LEU A 430 -5.34 -0.29 5.28
N VAL A 431 -5.47 0.39 6.42
CA VAL A 431 -4.85 1.71 6.63
C VAL A 431 -3.33 1.63 6.80
N ALA A 432 -2.77 0.45 7.07
CA ALA A 432 -1.34 0.19 7.09
C ALA A 432 -0.80 -0.37 5.76
N SER A 433 -1.67 -0.61 4.77
CA SER A 433 -1.26 -1.04 3.43
C SER A 433 -0.80 0.15 2.59
N MET A 434 0.19 -0.10 1.74
CA MET A 434 0.71 0.88 0.80
C MET A 434 -0.25 1.00 -0.39
N VAL A 435 -0.82 2.18 -0.62
CA VAL A 435 -1.57 2.51 -1.83
C VAL A 435 -0.66 3.20 -2.83
N LEU A 436 -0.76 2.84 -4.11
CA LEU A 436 0.12 3.30 -5.17
C LEU A 436 -0.64 3.36 -6.50
N LEU A 437 -0.22 4.23 -7.41
CA LEU A 437 -0.74 4.27 -8.78
C LEU A 437 0.13 3.44 -9.71
N ASP A 438 1.43 3.35 -9.42
CA ASP A 438 2.43 2.63 -10.17
C ASP A 438 3.68 2.38 -9.32
N SER A 439 4.67 1.71 -9.88
CA SER A 439 5.95 1.42 -9.25
C SER A 439 7.04 1.18 -10.30
N HIS A 440 8.24 0.86 -9.84
CA HIS A 440 9.35 0.45 -10.71
C HIS A 440 9.09 -0.84 -11.52
N ASP A 441 7.99 -1.56 -11.26
CA ASP A 441 7.60 -2.81 -11.94
C ASP A 441 6.42 -2.63 -12.92
N THR A 442 5.87 -1.42 -13.01
CA THR A 442 4.69 -1.15 -13.83
C THR A 442 4.92 0.02 -14.78
N ALA A 443 4.02 0.20 -15.73
CA ALA A 443 3.95 1.46 -16.48
C ALA A 443 3.63 2.61 -15.53
N ARG A 444 4.02 3.84 -15.90
CA ARG A 444 3.69 5.05 -15.14
C ARG A 444 2.30 5.56 -15.45
N MET A 445 1.63 6.14 -14.45
CA MET A 445 0.26 6.64 -14.58
C MET A 445 0.12 7.67 -15.71
N ARG A 446 1.11 8.54 -15.93
CA ARG A 446 1.10 9.50 -17.05
C ARG A 446 0.96 8.78 -18.41
N THR A 447 1.61 7.64 -18.59
CA THR A 447 1.49 6.82 -19.81
C THR A 447 0.18 6.05 -19.86
N VAL A 448 -0.34 5.57 -18.72
CA VAL A 448 -1.65 4.90 -18.64
C VAL A 448 -2.77 5.82 -19.13
N VAL A 449 -2.68 7.10 -18.84
CA VAL A 449 -3.67 8.12 -19.25
C VAL A 449 -3.26 8.88 -20.54
N LEU A 450 -2.34 8.34 -21.34
CA LEU A 450 -1.89 8.93 -22.60
C LEU A 450 -1.48 10.41 -22.49
N GLY A 451 -0.79 10.77 -21.42
CA GLY A 451 -0.32 12.13 -21.15
C GLY A 451 -1.39 13.10 -20.63
N ASP A 452 -2.64 12.67 -20.44
CA ASP A 452 -3.70 13.53 -19.91
C ASP A 452 -3.41 13.93 -18.44
N LYS A 453 -3.02 15.20 -18.27
CA LYS A 453 -2.63 15.76 -16.98
C LYS A 453 -3.79 15.79 -15.98
N LYS A 454 -5.02 16.04 -16.45
CA LYS A 454 -6.20 16.11 -15.57
C LYS A 454 -6.62 14.74 -15.07
N LEU A 455 -6.58 13.73 -15.94
CA LEU A 455 -6.79 12.35 -15.51
C LEU A 455 -5.72 11.88 -14.54
N HIS A 456 -4.45 12.20 -14.80
CA HIS A 456 -3.37 11.89 -13.86
C HIS A 456 -3.60 12.56 -12.49
N LEU A 457 -4.04 13.82 -12.50
CA LEU A 457 -4.37 14.55 -11.27
C LEU A 457 -5.59 13.95 -10.54
N THR A 458 -6.58 13.46 -11.27
CA THR A 458 -7.72 12.72 -10.70
C THR A 458 -7.25 11.45 -9.98
N ALA A 459 -6.35 10.68 -10.60
CA ALA A 459 -5.76 9.49 -9.98
C ALA A 459 -4.92 9.85 -8.74
N MET A 460 -4.10 10.92 -8.83
CA MET A 460 -3.28 11.40 -7.70
C MET A 460 -4.15 11.91 -6.55
N THR A 461 -5.27 12.56 -6.84
CA THR A 461 -6.25 12.98 -5.83
C THR A 461 -6.81 11.76 -5.10
N LEU A 462 -7.20 10.72 -5.84
CA LEU A 462 -7.68 9.47 -5.23
C LEU A 462 -6.59 8.82 -4.37
N LEU A 463 -5.35 8.72 -4.86
CA LEU A 463 -4.20 8.18 -4.11
C LEU A 463 -4.03 8.89 -2.76
N LEU A 464 -4.05 10.22 -2.77
CA LEU A 464 -3.76 11.04 -1.58
C LEU A 464 -4.95 11.20 -0.63
N THR A 465 -6.15 10.80 -1.03
CA THR A 465 -7.37 10.89 -0.21
C THR A 465 -7.94 9.56 0.23
N TYR A 466 -7.57 8.45 -0.41
CA TYR A 466 -8.01 7.09 -0.06
C TYR A 466 -7.35 6.61 1.25
N PRO A 467 -7.99 5.67 2.02
CA PRO A 467 -7.36 5.02 3.18
C PRO A 467 -6.12 4.21 2.77
N GLY A 468 -5.08 4.27 3.58
CA GLY A 468 -3.80 3.61 3.34
C GLY A 468 -2.62 4.57 3.35
N VAL A 469 -1.43 4.06 3.10
CA VAL A 469 -0.16 4.81 3.08
C VAL A 469 0.19 5.11 1.63
N PRO A 470 0.04 6.35 1.14
CA PRO A 470 0.37 6.68 -0.24
C PRO A 470 1.85 6.52 -0.53
N SER A 471 2.15 5.93 -1.69
CA SER A 471 3.50 5.85 -2.25
C SER A 471 3.50 6.43 -3.66
N ILE A 472 4.38 7.39 -3.91
CA ILE A 472 4.58 8.04 -5.20
C ILE A 472 5.90 7.54 -5.76
N PHE A 473 5.92 7.01 -6.97
CA PHE A 473 7.17 6.62 -7.63
C PHE A 473 7.90 7.86 -8.14
N ALA A 474 9.18 8.01 -7.80
CA ALA A 474 9.98 9.19 -8.13
C ALA A 474 9.89 9.55 -9.61
N GLY A 475 9.43 10.76 -9.88
CA GLY A 475 9.16 11.27 -11.22
C GLY A 475 7.69 11.35 -11.62
N ASP A 476 6.78 10.68 -10.90
CA ASP A 476 5.35 10.79 -11.21
C ASP A 476 4.84 12.21 -10.96
N GLU A 477 5.34 12.84 -9.91
CA GLU A 477 4.99 14.21 -9.52
C GLU A 477 5.42 15.27 -10.55
N ILE A 478 6.34 14.93 -11.42
CA ILE A 478 6.79 15.79 -12.53
C ILE A 478 6.28 15.31 -13.90
N GLY A 479 5.45 14.24 -13.91
CA GLY A 479 4.83 13.71 -15.10
C GLY A 479 5.73 12.85 -15.98
N LEU A 480 6.72 12.15 -15.41
CA LEU A 480 7.51 11.17 -16.15
C LEU A 480 6.62 10.07 -16.75
N GLU A 481 7.02 9.57 -17.90
CA GLU A 481 6.37 8.51 -18.64
C GLU A 481 7.18 7.22 -18.60
N GLY A 482 6.53 6.10 -18.90
CA GLY A 482 7.12 4.78 -19.05
C GLY A 482 6.05 3.74 -19.29
N SER A 483 6.23 2.90 -20.32
CA SER A 483 5.22 1.95 -20.83
C SER A 483 5.27 0.56 -20.19
N SER A 484 6.32 0.28 -19.43
CA SER A 484 6.54 -1.00 -18.72
C SER A 484 7.32 -0.75 -17.44
N GLY A 485 7.51 -1.76 -16.60
CA GLY A 485 8.38 -1.67 -15.44
C GLY A 485 9.81 -1.26 -15.79
N GLU A 486 10.36 -1.78 -16.88
CA GLU A 486 11.71 -1.42 -17.32
C GLU A 486 11.79 0.03 -17.84
N ASP A 487 10.85 0.44 -18.71
CA ASP A 487 10.78 1.79 -19.25
C ASP A 487 10.44 2.84 -18.17
N SER A 488 9.70 2.46 -17.14
CA SER A 488 9.33 3.38 -16.05
C SER A 488 10.52 3.85 -15.21
N ARG A 489 11.66 3.11 -15.27
CA ARG A 489 12.90 3.42 -14.54
C ARG A 489 13.75 4.46 -15.26
N ARG A 490 13.13 5.48 -15.82
CA ARG A 490 13.81 6.63 -16.43
C ARG A 490 14.43 7.51 -15.35
N THR A 491 15.51 8.20 -15.69
CA THR A 491 16.20 9.11 -14.76
C THR A 491 15.46 10.44 -14.63
N MET A 492 15.64 11.08 -13.45
CA MET A 492 15.18 12.46 -13.26
C MET A 492 16.23 13.44 -13.78
N ASN A 493 15.83 14.37 -14.66
CA ASN A 493 16.73 15.38 -15.18
C ASN A 493 16.85 16.57 -14.22
N TRP A 494 17.77 16.48 -13.28
CA TRP A 494 18.00 17.51 -12.25
C TRP A 494 18.66 18.78 -12.81
N GLU A 495 19.48 18.64 -13.85
CA GLU A 495 20.24 19.76 -14.44
C GLU A 495 19.36 20.61 -15.36
N ASP A 496 18.39 19.99 -16.04
CA ASP A 496 17.44 20.66 -16.92
C ASP A 496 16.00 20.24 -16.59
N GLN A 497 15.31 21.09 -15.83
CA GLN A 497 13.92 20.88 -15.44
C GLN A 497 12.90 21.37 -16.48
N SER A 498 13.33 21.74 -17.70
CA SER A 498 12.42 22.19 -18.76
C SER A 498 11.40 21.14 -19.19
N SER A 499 11.74 19.85 -18.99
CA SER A 499 10.85 18.71 -19.24
C SER A 499 9.88 18.41 -18.08
N TRP A 500 10.03 19.06 -16.94
CA TRP A 500 9.20 18.82 -15.76
C TRP A 500 7.85 19.53 -15.90
N ASP A 501 6.78 18.85 -15.55
CA ASP A 501 5.45 19.44 -15.42
C ASP A 501 5.34 20.18 -14.09
N LEU A 502 5.90 21.40 -14.01
CA LEU A 502 5.96 22.17 -12.77
C LEU A 502 4.57 22.57 -12.25
N ALA A 503 3.59 22.74 -13.13
CA ALA A 503 2.21 23.00 -12.72
C ALA A 503 1.62 21.76 -12.02
N PHE A 504 1.82 20.58 -12.58
CA PHE A 504 1.39 19.33 -11.98
C PHE A 504 2.10 19.05 -10.65
N LEU A 505 3.41 19.31 -10.57
CA LEU A 505 4.20 19.22 -9.34
C LEU A 505 3.60 20.10 -8.21
N SER A 506 3.17 21.32 -8.55
CA SER A 506 2.52 22.23 -7.60
C SER A 506 1.22 21.66 -7.05
N GLU A 507 0.37 21.09 -7.92
CA GLU A 507 -0.88 20.43 -7.53
C GLU A 507 -0.63 19.21 -6.61
N VAL A 508 0.38 18.40 -6.94
CA VAL A 508 0.74 17.23 -6.10
C VAL A 508 1.22 17.68 -4.72
N LYS A 509 2.06 18.72 -4.63
CA LYS A 509 2.50 19.30 -3.34
C LYS A 509 1.31 19.80 -2.51
N GLU A 510 0.35 20.45 -3.14
CA GLU A 510 -0.86 20.94 -2.49
C GLU A 510 -1.69 19.78 -1.92
N LEU A 511 -1.93 18.73 -2.71
CA LEU A 511 -2.67 17.55 -2.27
C LEU A 511 -1.97 16.81 -1.12
N ILE A 512 -0.64 16.67 -1.16
CA ILE A 512 0.15 16.11 -0.04
C ILE A 512 -0.01 16.97 1.21
N SER A 513 0.06 18.31 1.05
CA SER A 513 -0.12 19.25 2.17
C SER A 513 -1.53 19.14 2.79
N ILE A 514 -2.57 19.04 1.96
CA ILE A 514 -3.95 18.84 2.41
C ILE A 514 -4.06 17.53 3.18
N ARG A 515 -3.57 16.39 2.62
CA ARG A 515 -3.60 15.11 3.33
C ARG A 515 -2.97 15.19 4.72
N LYS A 516 -1.80 15.81 4.83
CA LYS A 516 -1.04 15.89 6.09
C LYS A 516 -1.67 16.82 7.14
N LYS A 517 -2.49 17.79 6.72
CA LYS A 517 -3.15 18.74 7.61
C LYS A 517 -4.49 18.26 8.14
N HIS A 518 -5.11 17.29 7.49
CA HIS A 518 -6.49 16.91 7.76
C HIS A 518 -6.59 15.53 8.40
N ASP A 519 -7.04 15.49 9.64
CA ASP A 519 -7.20 14.25 10.43
C ASP A 519 -8.10 13.22 9.73
N ALA A 520 -9.16 13.69 9.04
CA ALA A 520 -10.05 12.82 8.31
C ALA A 520 -9.33 12.05 7.19
N LEU A 521 -8.36 12.66 6.50
CA LEU A 521 -7.59 12.00 5.44
C LEU A 521 -6.54 11.03 6.01
N ILE A 522 -6.07 11.26 7.25
CA ILE A 522 -5.09 10.43 7.94
C ILE A 522 -5.78 9.25 8.65
N ASN A 523 -6.79 9.54 9.48
CA ASN A 523 -7.38 8.62 10.44
C ASN A 523 -8.84 8.24 10.12
N GLY A 524 -9.49 8.98 9.21
CA GLY A 524 -10.91 8.82 8.94
C GLY A 524 -11.28 7.52 8.24
N GLY A 525 -12.51 7.09 8.45
CA GLY A 525 -13.18 6.02 7.72
C GLY A 525 -13.47 6.38 6.26
N LEU A 526 -14.12 5.49 5.54
CA LEU A 526 -14.48 5.65 4.13
C LEU A 526 -15.97 5.34 3.91
N ARG A 527 -16.73 6.34 3.44
CA ARG A 527 -18.14 6.15 3.08
C ARG A 527 -18.42 6.66 1.68
N TRP A 528 -18.73 5.78 0.74
CA TRP A 528 -19.16 6.14 -0.60
C TRP A 528 -20.54 6.80 -0.56
N VAL A 529 -20.69 7.97 -1.19
CA VAL A 529 -21.94 8.75 -1.20
C VAL A 529 -22.49 8.99 -2.60
N LEU A 530 -21.64 8.93 -3.62
CA LEU A 530 -22.02 8.97 -5.02
C LEU A 530 -21.15 7.97 -5.78
N VAL A 531 -21.78 7.10 -6.57
CA VAL A 531 -21.08 6.14 -7.42
C VAL A 531 -21.81 6.09 -8.76
N GLU A 532 -21.27 6.83 -9.71
CA GLU A 532 -21.72 6.88 -11.11
C GLU A 532 -20.63 6.34 -12.03
N ASP A 533 -20.91 6.12 -13.29
CA ASP A 533 -19.97 5.50 -14.23
C ASP A 533 -18.67 6.28 -14.37
N ASP A 534 -18.77 7.61 -14.44
CA ASP A 534 -17.65 8.50 -14.72
C ASP A 534 -17.30 9.44 -13.56
N CYS A 535 -18.00 9.37 -12.43
CA CYS A 535 -17.65 10.13 -11.25
C CYS A 535 -17.98 9.39 -9.94
N LEU A 536 -17.22 9.75 -8.92
CA LEU A 536 -17.29 9.17 -7.59
C LEU A 536 -17.23 10.25 -6.53
N ALA A 537 -17.99 10.07 -5.44
CA ALA A 537 -17.78 10.87 -4.24
C ALA A 537 -17.82 9.99 -2.98
N PHE A 538 -16.96 10.32 -2.04
CA PHE A 538 -16.88 9.63 -0.75
C PHE A 538 -16.54 10.59 0.38
N LEU A 539 -16.99 10.22 1.58
CA LEU A 539 -16.61 10.89 2.81
C LEU A 539 -15.39 10.20 3.43
N ARG A 540 -14.48 10.99 3.91
CA ARG A 540 -13.48 10.63 4.90
C ARG A 540 -13.93 11.23 6.23
N GLU A 541 -14.28 10.38 7.19
CA GLU A 541 -14.91 10.80 8.43
C GLU A 541 -14.06 10.38 9.63
N SER A 542 -13.60 11.34 10.43
CA SER A 542 -12.92 11.11 11.70
C SER A 542 -13.73 11.68 12.87
N LYS A 543 -13.27 11.45 14.09
CA LYS A 543 -13.86 12.07 15.29
C LYS A 543 -13.75 13.61 15.30
N LYS A 544 -12.85 14.18 14.48
CA LYS A 544 -12.53 15.62 14.50
C LYS A 544 -13.14 16.37 13.33
N GLU A 545 -13.25 15.76 12.18
CA GLU A 545 -13.70 16.41 10.94
C GLU A 545 -14.24 15.42 9.92
N THR A 546 -14.97 15.93 8.96
CA THR A 546 -15.48 15.20 7.79
C THR A 546 -15.04 15.93 6.53
N ILE A 547 -14.47 15.19 5.58
CA ILE A 547 -14.09 15.70 4.26
C ILE A 547 -14.85 14.92 3.20
N LEU A 548 -15.52 15.66 2.31
CA LEU A 548 -16.06 15.11 1.07
C LEU A 548 -14.98 15.21 -0.01
N VAL A 549 -14.77 14.11 -0.71
CA VAL A 549 -13.91 14.01 -1.90
C VAL A 549 -14.80 13.69 -3.09
N PHE A 550 -14.63 14.43 -4.18
CA PHE A 550 -15.25 14.17 -5.47
C PHE A 550 -14.16 14.03 -6.53
N ILE A 551 -14.32 13.08 -7.43
CA ILE A 551 -13.47 12.89 -8.60
C ILE A 551 -14.30 12.50 -9.81
N SER A 552 -13.92 12.99 -11.00
CA SER A 552 -14.46 12.51 -12.28
C SER A 552 -13.34 12.21 -13.29
N ARG A 553 -13.60 11.23 -14.16
CA ARG A 553 -12.69 10.86 -15.24
C ARG A 553 -13.07 11.47 -16.61
N GLY A 554 -14.11 12.25 -16.65
CA GLY A 554 -14.62 12.88 -17.89
C GLY A 554 -15.69 13.91 -17.61
N ALA A 555 -16.49 14.20 -18.63
CA ALA A 555 -17.62 15.10 -18.55
C ALA A 555 -18.68 14.59 -17.57
N VAL A 556 -19.14 15.46 -16.69
CA VAL A 556 -20.18 15.14 -15.70
C VAL A 556 -21.08 16.36 -15.47
N ASN A 557 -22.35 16.09 -15.20
CA ASN A 557 -23.32 17.06 -14.71
C ASN A 557 -24.09 16.42 -13.55
N THR A 558 -23.62 16.63 -12.33
CA THR A 558 -24.15 15.97 -11.14
C THR A 558 -24.29 16.92 -9.97
N LYS A 559 -25.10 16.53 -8.98
CA LYS A 559 -25.31 17.29 -7.74
C LYS A 559 -25.14 16.36 -6.55
N ILE A 560 -24.40 16.84 -5.56
CA ILE A 560 -24.20 16.15 -4.28
C ILE A 560 -24.93 16.96 -3.21
N ASP A 561 -26.05 16.43 -2.73
CA ASP A 561 -26.82 17.02 -1.65
C ASP A 561 -26.34 16.49 -0.30
N VAL A 562 -25.41 17.22 0.33
CA VAL A 562 -24.83 16.84 1.61
C VAL A 562 -25.80 17.04 2.78
N SER A 563 -26.92 17.77 2.61
CA SER A 563 -27.93 17.91 3.64
C SER A 563 -28.64 16.59 3.96
N LYS A 564 -28.82 15.73 2.95
CA LYS A 564 -29.35 14.37 3.13
C LYS A 564 -28.47 13.48 4.01
N LEU A 565 -27.20 13.85 4.15
CA LEU A 565 -26.22 13.20 5.01
C LEU A 565 -26.07 13.92 6.36
N GLY A 566 -26.81 14.99 6.60
CA GLY A 566 -26.74 15.80 7.82
C GLY A 566 -25.58 16.79 7.86
N TYR A 567 -25.09 17.23 6.70
CA TYR A 567 -23.96 18.16 6.59
C TYR A 567 -24.29 19.43 5.79
N ILE A 568 -23.43 20.43 5.97
CA ILE A 568 -23.29 21.60 5.10
C ILE A 568 -21.80 21.76 4.75
N VAL A 569 -21.51 22.40 3.64
CA VAL A 569 -20.13 22.75 3.27
C VAL A 569 -19.64 23.88 4.17
N LYS A 570 -18.56 23.61 4.92
CA LYS A 570 -17.88 24.62 5.74
C LYS A 570 -16.84 25.39 4.96
N LYS A 571 -16.08 24.66 4.09
CA LYS A 571 -14.96 25.23 3.34
C LYS A 571 -14.60 24.34 2.16
N SER A 572 -14.39 24.95 0.99
CA SER A 572 -13.69 24.30 -0.13
C SER A 572 -12.18 24.27 0.14
N LEU A 573 -11.55 23.11 -0.02
CA LEU A 573 -10.12 22.91 0.19
C LEU A 573 -9.35 22.91 -1.12
N TYR A 574 -9.92 22.29 -2.17
CA TYR A 574 -9.24 22.07 -3.42
C TYR A 574 -10.21 21.87 -4.60
N GLY A 575 -9.80 22.28 -5.79
CA GLY A 575 -10.51 22.03 -7.04
C GLY A 575 -11.83 22.76 -7.16
N VAL A 576 -12.93 22.04 -7.44
CA VAL A 576 -14.28 22.62 -7.60
C VAL A 576 -14.70 23.35 -6.33
N LEU A 577 -15.17 24.60 -6.50
CA LEU A 577 -15.72 25.38 -5.41
C LEU A 577 -17.17 24.95 -5.13
N GLY A 578 -17.60 25.04 -3.88
CA GLY A 578 -18.96 24.76 -3.46
C GLY A 578 -19.22 25.37 -2.08
N ASP A 579 -20.46 25.73 -1.85
CA ASP A 579 -20.95 26.24 -0.58
C ASP A 579 -22.36 25.70 -0.30
N GLY A 580 -22.88 25.98 0.88
CA GLY A 580 -24.21 25.56 1.28
C GLY A 580 -24.35 24.05 1.44
N SER A 581 -25.50 23.51 1.01
CA SER A 581 -25.85 22.09 1.19
C SER A 581 -25.85 21.27 -0.12
N ILE A 582 -25.80 21.94 -1.27
CA ILE A 582 -25.81 21.26 -2.59
C ILE A 582 -24.58 21.72 -3.38
N ILE A 583 -23.69 20.76 -3.66
CA ILE A 583 -22.54 20.97 -4.52
C ILE A 583 -22.93 20.55 -5.93
N SER A 584 -22.90 21.50 -6.87
CA SER A 584 -23.18 21.25 -8.28
C SER A 584 -21.87 21.16 -9.06
N VAL A 585 -21.65 20.05 -9.76
CA VAL A 585 -20.47 19.85 -10.61
C VAL A 585 -20.94 19.70 -12.05
N ASN A 586 -20.58 20.66 -12.87
CA ASN A 586 -20.84 20.64 -14.32
C ASN A 586 -19.52 20.92 -15.04
N THR A 587 -18.98 19.93 -15.74
CA THR A 587 -17.68 20.00 -16.42
C THR A 587 -17.65 19.08 -17.63
N ASP A 588 -16.91 19.48 -18.65
CA ASP A 588 -16.62 18.69 -19.85
C ASP A 588 -15.30 17.89 -19.77
N LYS A 589 -14.60 17.99 -18.64
CA LYS A 589 -13.24 17.43 -18.44
C LYS A 589 -13.12 16.73 -17.10
N PRO A 590 -12.10 15.85 -16.94
CA PRO A 590 -11.76 15.28 -15.63
C PRO A 590 -11.58 16.39 -14.61
N THR A 591 -12.18 16.21 -13.42
CA THR A 591 -12.13 17.22 -12.36
C THR A 591 -12.19 16.57 -10.98
N GLN A 592 -11.79 17.33 -9.99
CA GLN A 592 -11.78 16.93 -8.58
C GLN A 592 -12.21 18.09 -7.68
N GLY A 593 -12.70 17.72 -6.48
CA GLY A 593 -13.06 18.69 -5.45
C GLY A 593 -12.96 18.09 -4.06
N LEU A 594 -12.48 18.88 -3.11
CA LEU A 594 -12.38 18.52 -1.70
C LEU A 594 -13.02 19.61 -0.85
N TRP A 595 -13.90 19.21 0.10
CA TRP A 595 -14.61 20.12 0.99
C TRP A 595 -14.59 19.60 2.42
N VAL A 596 -14.32 20.50 3.38
CA VAL A 596 -14.61 20.24 4.79
C VAL A 596 -16.11 20.42 4.98
N LEU A 597 -16.74 19.44 5.60
CA LEU A 597 -18.15 19.47 5.96
C LEU A 597 -18.30 19.72 7.45
N GLU A 598 -19.38 20.40 7.81
CA GLU A 598 -19.81 20.62 9.20
C GLU A 598 -21.18 19.97 9.41
N SER A 599 -21.38 19.33 10.57
CA SER A 599 -22.68 18.73 10.90
C SER A 599 -23.75 19.82 11.02
N SER A 600 -24.83 19.67 10.27
CA SER A 600 -26.01 20.53 10.34
C SER A 600 -27.02 20.08 11.40
N GLN A 601 -26.77 18.98 12.10
CA GLN A 601 -27.67 18.38 13.07
C GLN A 601 -27.04 18.21 14.45
N LYS A 602 -27.85 18.38 15.49
CA LYS A 602 -27.49 17.97 16.86
C LYS A 602 -27.91 16.52 17.03
N LEU A 603 -26.98 15.67 17.48
CA LEU A 603 -27.27 14.30 17.88
C LEU A 603 -27.74 14.33 19.35
N SER A 604 -28.92 13.79 19.64
CA SER A 604 -29.41 13.56 21.00
C SER A 604 -29.09 12.10 21.39
N GLY A 605 -28.47 11.88 22.54
CA GLY A 605 -28.24 10.58 23.16
C GLY A 605 -29.31 10.24 24.16
#